data_bc9f6a34ad0d86ea5d7f587c8bf2b804
#
_entry.id   bc9f6a34ad0d86ea5d7f587c8bf2b804
#
_cell.length_a   1.000
_cell.length_b   1.000
_cell.length_c   1.000
_cell.angle_alpha   90.00
_cell.angle_beta   90.00
_cell.angle_gamma   90.00
#
_symmetry.space_group_name_H-M   'P 1'
#
loop_
_entity.id
_entity.type
_entity.pdbx_description
1 polymer ?
#
loop_
_entity_poly.entity_id
_entity_poly.type
_entity_poly.pdbx_seq_one_letter_code
_entity_poly.pdbx_strand_id
1 'polypeptide(L)'
;MQKERYEGIDGLKAYAIIGIALMHVLSNGKYEIGGFAFNQLIPSFTNLVFLFMMVSGFGMCCGYYQKIIDQKISVEDFYKKRYIKIWPYFALLCALDFVISPSKESLFEVFANLTLCQGLLPNAKISVIGVSWTLAVIFVFYMLFPFFCFLIGNRKRAWGVAVAALVFNWLCANYFKAGRTNIVYDAIYFIAGGLIFLYRKELAEFASKYKIIAGAVLLITTVAYFALGGSTLTMLFFCVAALVYTLGG
;
A
#
# COMPACT_ATOMS: atom_id res chain seq x y z
N MET A 1 12.95 -24.25 2.93
CA MET A 1 12.15 -23.69 1.82
C MET A 1 12.89 -22.47 1.30
N GLN A 2 13.37 -22.52 0.05
CA GLN A 2 13.90 -21.32 -0.60
C GLN A 2 12.81 -20.26 -0.68
N LYS A 3 13.16 -19.04 -0.32
CA LYS A 3 12.25 -17.89 -0.40
C LYS A 3 12.06 -17.58 -1.89
N GLU A 4 10.90 -17.90 -2.46
CA GLU A 4 10.58 -17.46 -3.81
C GLU A 4 10.74 -15.94 -3.88
N ARG A 5 11.66 -15.46 -4.69
CA ARG A 5 11.92 -14.04 -4.90
C ARG A 5 11.34 -13.66 -6.26
N TYR A 6 10.43 -12.73 -6.25
CA TYR A 6 9.83 -12.17 -7.46
C TYR A 6 10.58 -10.87 -7.79
N GLU A 7 11.57 -10.96 -8.67
CA GLU A 7 12.43 -9.80 -9.03
C GLU A 7 11.63 -8.66 -9.67
N GLY A 8 10.60 -8.97 -10.46
CA GLY A 8 9.71 -7.99 -11.05
C GLY A 8 9.00 -7.10 -10.03
N ILE A 9 8.72 -7.62 -8.83
CA ILE A 9 8.10 -6.83 -7.74
C ILE A 9 9.06 -5.77 -7.19
N ASP A 10 10.36 -6.08 -7.12
CA ASP A 10 11.35 -5.11 -6.65
C ASP A 10 11.48 -3.97 -7.69
N GLY A 11 11.43 -4.28 -9.00
CA GLY A 11 11.33 -3.30 -10.07
C GLY A 11 10.08 -2.43 -9.98
N LEU A 12 8.92 -3.06 -9.76
CA LEU A 12 7.63 -2.35 -9.61
C LEU A 12 7.66 -1.34 -8.43
N LYS A 13 8.24 -1.74 -7.29
CA LYS A 13 8.47 -0.83 -6.15
C LYS A 13 9.37 0.34 -6.51
N ALA A 14 10.47 0.07 -7.23
CA ALA A 14 11.41 1.12 -7.65
C ALA A 14 10.72 2.17 -8.52
N TYR A 15 9.95 1.76 -9.53
CA TYR A 15 9.16 2.68 -10.35
C TYR A 15 8.16 3.48 -9.53
N ALA A 16 7.46 2.84 -8.60
CA ALA A 16 6.51 3.53 -7.74
C ALA A 16 7.18 4.56 -6.83
N ILE A 17 8.37 4.25 -6.26
CA ILE A 17 9.15 5.20 -5.45
C ILE A 17 9.56 6.41 -6.29
N ILE A 18 10.10 6.18 -7.49
CA ILE A 18 10.52 7.26 -8.40
C ILE A 18 9.31 8.14 -8.76
N GLY A 19 8.17 7.53 -9.10
CA GLY A 19 6.95 8.27 -9.41
C GLY A 19 6.48 9.15 -8.25
N ILE A 20 6.42 8.60 -7.03
CA ILE A 20 6.04 9.36 -5.83
C ILE A 20 7.03 10.48 -5.54
N ALA A 21 8.35 10.23 -5.71
CA ALA A 21 9.37 11.27 -5.54
C ALA A 21 9.19 12.40 -6.54
N LEU A 22 8.94 12.10 -7.82
CA LEU A 22 8.66 13.11 -8.86
C LEU A 22 7.43 13.94 -8.52
N MET A 23 6.35 13.30 -8.03
CA MET A 23 5.16 14.01 -7.59
C MET A 23 5.46 14.96 -6.43
N HIS A 24 6.25 14.55 -5.44
CA HIS A 24 6.62 15.42 -4.33
C HIS A 24 7.53 16.57 -4.77
N VAL A 25 8.48 16.34 -5.68
CA VAL A 25 9.31 17.40 -6.25
C VAL A 25 8.43 18.42 -6.97
N LEU A 26 7.49 17.96 -7.80
CA LEU A 26 6.58 18.85 -8.51
C LEU A 26 5.67 19.64 -7.54
N SER A 27 5.12 18.96 -6.53
CA SER A 27 4.19 19.58 -5.56
C SER A 27 4.87 20.62 -4.65
N ASN A 28 6.14 20.42 -4.31
CA ASN A 28 6.90 21.32 -3.44
C ASN A 28 7.69 22.38 -4.25
N GLY A 29 7.90 22.15 -5.54
CA GLY A 29 8.53 23.10 -6.44
C GLY A 29 7.50 24.09 -6.98
N LYS A 30 7.88 25.35 -7.09
CA LYS A 30 7.04 26.38 -7.71
C LYS A 30 7.30 26.41 -9.23
N TYR A 31 7.12 25.28 -9.90
CA TYR A 31 7.34 25.16 -11.34
C TYR A 31 6.08 25.57 -12.11
N GLU A 32 6.19 26.59 -12.94
CA GLU A 32 5.14 27.01 -13.88
C GLU A 32 5.24 26.23 -15.20
N ILE A 33 5.17 24.89 -15.13
CA ILE A 33 5.25 24.03 -16.31
C ILE A 33 3.86 23.44 -16.57
N GLY A 34 3.36 23.64 -17.80
CA GLY A 34 2.07 23.13 -18.23
C GLY A 34 2.16 21.83 -19.01
N GLY A 35 0.98 21.29 -19.39
CA GLY A 35 0.83 20.09 -20.20
C GLY A 35 0.39 18.85 -19.42
N PHE A 36 0.00 17.81 -20.14
CA PHE A 36 -0.55 16.58 -19.56
C PHE A 36 0.37 15.94 -18.51
N ALA A 37 1.69 15.92 -18.81
CA ALA A 37 2.67 15.30 -17.91
C ALA A 37 2.71 15.97 -16.53
N PHE A 38 2.67 17.31 -16.48
CA PHE A 38 2.80 18.07 -15.24
C PHE A 38 1.46 18.33 -14.54
N ASN A 39 0.36 18.40 -15.30
CA ASN A 39 -0.95 18.72 -14.73
C ASN A 39 -1.77 17.48 -14.35
N GLN A 40 -1.48 16.30 -14.95
CA GLN A 40 -2.26 15.09 -14.73
C GLN A 40 -1.40 13.87 -14.40
N LEU A 41 -0.38 13.54 -15.22
CA LEU A 41 0.39 12.31 -15.06
C LEU A 41 1.19 12.29 -13.75
N ILE A 42 2.09 13.27 -13.55
CA ILE A 42 2.93 13.31 -12.33
C ILE A 42 2.10 13.49 -11.06
N PRO A 43 1.09 14.37 -10.98
CA PRO A 43 0.20 14.45 -9.80
C PRO A 43 -0.52 13.14 -9.48
N SER A 44 -0.89 12.34 -10.49
CA SER A 44 -1.55 11.05 -10.29
C SER A 44 -0.66 10.03 -9.58
N PHE A 45 0.66 10.19 -9.62
CA PHE A 45 1.61 9.30 -8.94
C PHE A 45 1.46 9.29 -7.41
N THR A 46 0.76 10.27 -6.83
CA THR A 46 0.35 10.21 -5.42
C THR A 46 -0.42 8.94 -5.09
N ASN A 47 -1.14 8.34 -6.06
CA ASN A 47 -1.93 7.14 -5.87
C ASN A 47 -1.11 5.84 -5.96
N LEU A 48 0.16 5.90 -6.37
CA LEU A 48 1.05 4.73 -6.34
C LEU A 48 1.30 4.19 -4.92
N VAL A 49 0.92 4.93 -3.88
CA VAL A 49 0.90 4.44 -2.50
C VAL A 49 -0.04 3.23 -2.34
N PHE A 50 -1.13 3.17 -3.08
CA PHE A 50 -2.05 2.02 -3.06
C PHE A 50 -1.41 0.76 -3.65
N LEU A 51 -0.53 0.93 -4.64
CA LEU A 51 0.29 -0.16 -5.15
C LEU A 51 1.25 -0.68 -4.08
N PHE A 52 1.87 0.20 -3.27
CA PHE A 52 2.68 -0.23 -2.13
C PHE A 52 1.88 -1.01 -1.08
N MET A 53 0.64 -0.60 -0.80
CA MET A 53 -0.23 -1.33 0.12
C MET A 53 -0.54 -2.74 -0.40
N MET A 54 -0.88 -2.87 -1.68
CA MET A 54 -1.12 -4.17 -2.33
C MET A 54 0.13 -5.05 -2.31
N VAL A 55 1.29 -4.50 -2.70
CA VAL A 55 2.57 -5.20 -2.67
C VAL A 55 2.98 -5.56 -1.24
N SER A 56 2.63 -4.73 -0.24
CA SER A 56 2.85 -5.06 1.17
C SER A 56 2.00 -6.25 1.61
N GLY A 57 0.71 -6.28 1.24
CA GLY A 57 -0.17 -7.42 1.49
C GLY A 57 0.38 -8.71 0.89
N PHE A 58 0.74 -8.69 -0.39
CA PHE A 58 1.35 -9.83 -1.10
C PHE A 58 2.69 -10.25 -0.46
N GLY A 59 3.61 -9.31 -0.27
CA GLY A 59 4.95 -9.60 0.24
C GLY A 59 4.96 -10.10 1.68
N MET A 60 4.04 -9.60 2.52
CA MET A 60 3.85 -10.12 3.88
C MET A 60 3.35 -11.56 3.85
N CYS A 61 2.43 -11.88 2.95
CA CYS A 61 1.99 -13.27 2.76
C CYS A 61 3.13 -14.17 2.31
N CYS A 62 3.94 -13.77 1.32
CA CYS A 62 5.11 -14.53 0.87
C CYS A 62 6.11 -14.78 2.01
N GLY A 63 6.31 -13.79 2.89
CA GLY A 63 7.30 -13.86 3.96
C GLY A 63 6.84 -14.58 5.23
N TYR A 64 5.57 -14.43 5.59
CA TYR A 64 5.11 -14.76 6.94
C TYR A 64 3.82 -15.59 7.01
N TYR A 65 2.98 -15.65 5.98
CA TYR A 65 1.70 -16.36 6.02
C TYR A 65 1.86 -17.78 6.54
N GLN A 66 2.70 -18.59 5.87
CA GLN A 66 2.89 -19.99 6.26
C GLN A 66 3.54 -20.12 7.63
N LYS A 67 4.43 -19.21 8.01
CA LYS A 67 5.10 -19.22 9.33
C LYS A 67 4.12 -18.95 10.47
N ILE A 68 3.13 -18.11 10.24
CA ILE A 68 2.08 -17.80 11.22
C ILE A 68 1.10 -18.96 11.33
N ILE A 69 0.62 -19.49 10.19
CA ILE A 69 -0.32 -20.63 10.17
C ILE A 69 0.30 -21.87 10.81
N ASP A 70 1.58 -22.17 10.52
CA ASP A 70 2.31 -23.31 11.08
C ASP A 70 2.85 -23.03 12.50
N GLN A 71 2.59 -21.86 13.08
CA GLN A 71 3.12 -21.42 14.38
C GLN A 71 4.66 -21.48 14.48
N LYS A 72 5.37 -21.34 13.33
CA LYS A 72 6.84 -21.33 13.24
C LYS A 72 7.47 -20.00 13.65
N ILE A 73 6.68 -18.99 13.92
CA ILE A 73 7.09 -17.71 14.45
C ILE A 73 6.07 -17.30 15.52
N SER A 74 6.55 -16.85 16.67
CA SER A 74 5.68 -16.26 17.68
C SER A 74 5.13 -14.92 17.20
N VAL A 75 3.98 -14.53 17.72
CA VAL A 75 3.38 -13.21 17.44
C VAL A 75 4.31 -12.10 17.93
N GLU A 76 4.96 -12.32 19.09
CA GLU A 76 5.94 -11.39 19.66
C GLU A 76 7.13 -11.18 18.70
N ASP A 77 7.78 -12.27 18.25
CA ASP A 77 8.92 -12.18 17.32
C ASP A 77 8.54 -11.53 15.99
N PHE A 78 7.32 -11.80 15.53
CA PHE A 78 6.79 -11.16 14.33
C PHE A 78 6.72 -9.64 14.51
N TYR A 79 6.09 -9.15 15.59
CA TYR A 79 5.98 -7.72 15.87
C TYR A 79 7.33 -7.07 16.14
N LYS A 80 8.18 -7.69 16.94
CA LYS A 80 9.54 -7.20 17.20
C LYS A 80 10.31 -6.95 15.90
N LYS A 81 10.25 -7.90 14.94
CA LYS A 81 10.92 -7.73 13.63
C LYS A 81 10.33 -6.59 12.80
N ARG A 82 9.04 -6.29 12.92
CA ARG A 82 8.41 -5.15 12.22
C ARG A 82 8.76 -3.84 12.87
N TYR A 83 8.70 -3.75 14.19
CA TYR A 83 9.06 -2.56 14.95
C TYR A 83 10.52 -2.16 14.71
N ILE A 84 11.46 -3.06 14.93
CA ILE A 84 12.90 -2.77 14.77
C ILE A 84 13.24 -2.29 13.35
N LYS A 85 12.50 -2.75 12.35
CA LYS A 85 12.74 -2.37 10.95
C LYS A 85 12.29 -0.94 10.63
N ILE A 86 11.26 -0.42 11.30
CA ILE A 86 10.59 0.82 10.92
C ILE A 86 10.85 1.92 11.95
N TRP A 87 10.62 1.61 13.20
CA TRP A 87 10.49 2.59 14.27
C TRP A 87 11.76 3.42 14.52
N PRO A 88 12.99 2.87 14.57
CA PRO A 88 14.17 3.66 14.91
C PRO A 88 14.45 4.77 13.89
N TYR A 89 14.38 4.45 12.61
CA TYR A 89 14.57 5.44 11.55
C TYR A 89 13.44 6.49 11.53
N PHE A 90 12.22 6.06 11.72
CA PHE A 90 11.07 6.96 11.77
C PHE A 90 11.11 7.89 12.98
N ALA A 91 11.51 7.36 14.16
CA ALA A 91 11.69 8.17 15.36
C ALA A 91 12.79 9.23 15.18
N LEU A 92 13.89 8.89 14.51
CA LEU A 92 14.93 9.86 14.16
C LEU A 92 14.38 10.98 13.28
N LEU A 93 13.59 10.67 12.26
CA LEU A 93 12.99 11.68 11.39
C LEU A 93 12.02 12.59 12.17
N CYS A 94 11.18 12.04 13.04
CA CYS A 94 10.29 12.82 13.90
C CYS A 94 11.08 13.75 14.86
N ALA A 95 12.18 13.26 15.43
CA ALA A 95 13.02 14.07 16.30
C ALA A 95 13.70 15.22 15.54
N LEU A 96 14.19 14.97 14.33
CA LEU A 96 14.80 16.00 13.47
C LEU A 96 13.76 17.06 13.08
N ASP A 97 12.57 16.67 12.69
CA ASP A 97 11.48 17.60 12.33
C ASP A 97 11.10 18.49 13.54
N PHE A 98 10.98 17.90 14.72
CA PHE A 98 10.72 18.65 15.95
C PHE A 98 11.84 19.65 16.29
N VAL A 99 13.11 19.28 16.10
CA VAL A 99 14.24 20.18 16.35
C VAL A 99 14.25 21.37 15.39
N ILE A 100 13.84 21.15 14.13
CA ILE A 100 13.79 22.21 13.11
C ILE A 100 12.63 23.18 13.39
N SER A 101 11.48 22.70 13.86
CA SER A 101 10.27 23.51 14.07
C SER A 101 9.63 23.21 15.43
N PRO A 102 10.28 23.57 16.56
CA PRO A 102 9.78 23.25 17.89
C PRO A 102 8.52 24.05 18.25
N SER A 103 7.44 23.34 18.59
CA SER A 103 6.22 23.90 19.14
C SER A 103 5.54 22.89 20.07
N LYS A 104 4.52 23.32 20.84
CA LYS A 104 3.72 22.37 21.64
C LYS A 104 2.90 21.46 20.75
N GLU A 105 2.39 21.98 19.67
CA GLU A 105 1.63 21.25 18.65
C GLU A 105 2.49 20.19 17.99
N SER A 106 3.71 20.57 17.55
CA SER A 106 4.65 19.60 16.92
C SER A 106 5.10 18.51 17.88
N LEU A 107 5.25 18.81 19.19
CA LEU A 107 5.54 17.78 20.20
C LEU A 107 4.41 16.75 20.29
N PHE A 108 3.15 17.22 20.30
CA PHE A 108 2.00 16.33 20.32
C PHE A 108 1.88 15.48 19.05
N GLU A 109 2.15 16.09 17.90
CA GLU A 109 2.17 15.40 16.62
C GLU A 109 3.30 14.36 16.51
N VAL A 110 4.50 14.67 17.03
CA VAL A 110 5.60 13.70 17.13
C VAL A 110 5.17 12.49 17.95
N PHE A 111 4.56 12.70 19.11
CA PHE A 111 4.05 11.60 19.92
C PHE A 111 3.02 10.76 19.15
N ALA A 112 2.06 11.40 18.49
CA ALA A 112 1.06 10.72 17.69
C ALA A 112 1.69 9.93 16.53
N ASN A 113 2.70 10.49 15.84
CA ASN A 113 3.45 9.81 14.79
C ASN A 113 4.19 8.57 15.31
N LEU A 114 4.85 8.69 16.47
CA LEU A 114 5.62 7.58 17.07
C LEU A 114 4.76 6.40 17.48
N THR A 115 3.46 6.59 17.72
CA THR A 115 2.54 5.47 17.96
C THR A 115 2.29 4.66 16.69
N LEU A 116 2.47 5.24 15.50
CA LEU A 116 2.14 4.67 14.19
C LEU A 116 0.67 4.18 14.09
N CYS A 117 -0.21 4.66 14.97
CA CYS A 117 -1.61 4.26 15.05
C CYS A 117 -2.58 5.27 14.42
N GLN A 118 -2.09 6.38 13.89
CA GLN A 118 -2.93 7.40 13.26
C GLN A 118 -3.72 6.87 12.04
N GLY A 119 -3.28 5.77 11.43
CA GLY A 119 -4.02 5.09 10.36
C GLY A 119 -5.37 4.48 10.80
N LEU A 120 -5.64 4.42 12.12
CA LEU A 120 -6.94 4.03 12.68
C LEU A 120 -7.92 5.21 12.75
N LEU A 121 -7.42 6.46 12.71
CA LEU A 121 -8.25 7.64 12.84
C LEU A 121 -8.87 7.99 11.48
N PRO A 122 -10.16 8.38 11.43
CA PRO A 122 -10.86 8.61 10.16
C PRO A 122 -10.29 9.80 9.37
N ASN A 123 -9.82 10.85 10.05
CA ASN A 123 -9.37 12.11 9.46
C ASN A 123 -8.13 12.66 10.17
N ALA A 124 -7.13 11.83 10.42
CA ALA A 124 -5.89 12.30 11.03
C ALA A 124 -5.18 13.32 10.13
N LYS A 125 -5.07 14.54 10.63
CA LYS A 125 -4.24 15.59 10.03
C LYS A 125 -3.01 15.76 10.91
N ILE A 126 -1.90 15.15 10.50
CA ILE A 126 -0.62 15.25 11.18
C ILE A 126 0.36 15.83 10.19
N SER A 127 0.99 16.97 10.54
CA SER A 127 1.84 17.76 9.65
C SER A 127 3.33 17.49 9.85
N VAL A 128 3.75 17.02 11.02
CA VAL A 128 5.15 16.78 11.41
C VAL A 128 5.86 15.89 10.41
N ILE A 129 5.42 15.01 9.74
CA ILE A 129 5.96 14.37 8.54
C ILE A 129 4.76 14.04 7.65
N GLY A 130 4.40 14.95 6.74
CA GLY A 130 3.18 14.86 5.96
C GLY A 130 2.97 13.55 5.19
N VAL A 131 4.05 12.81 4.90
CA VAL A 131 4.00 11.50 4.22
C VAL A 131 3.88 10.32 5.18
N SER A 132 3.94 10.54 6.50
CA SER A 132 3.91 9.50 7.54
C SER A 132 2.61 8.68 7.56
N TRP A 133 1.53 9.24 7.06
CA TRP A 133 0.23 8.57 7.01
C TRP A 133 0.30 7.20 6.29
N THR A 134 1.05 7.12 5.20
CA THR A 134 1.22 5.84 4.46
C THR A 134 1.93 4.80 5.32
N LEU A 135 2.96 5.24 6.07
CA LEU A 135 3.70 4.36 6.97
C LEU A 135 2.81 3.88 8.11
N ALA A 136 1.98 4.76 8.68
CA ALA A 136 1.04 4.42 9.73
C ALA A 136 -0.01 3.40 9.25
N VAL A 137 -0.60 3.58 8.07
CA VAL A 137 -1.55 2.63 7.49
C VAL A 137 -0.89 1.26 7.29
N ILE A 138 0.32 1.22 6.73
CA ILE A 138 1.07 -0.04 6.55
C ILE A 138 1.42 -0.66 7.90
N PHE A 139 1.75 0.13 8.92
CA PHE A 139 2.06 -0.37 10.24
C PHE A 139 0.84 -0.96 10.95
N VAL A 140 -0.31 -0.29 10.88
CA VAL A 140 -1.59 -0.83 11.36
C VAL A 140 -1.92 -2.15 10.65
N PHE A 141 -1.68 -2.24 9.34
CA PHE A 141 -1.82 -3.51 8.63
C PHE A 141 -0.89 -4.60 9.21
N TYR A 142 0.37 -4.26 9.54
CA TYR A 142 1.27 -5.24 10.17
C TYR A 142 0.76 -5.70 11.54
N MET A 143 0.16 -4.81 12.33
CA MET A 143 -0.47 -5.19 13.60
C MET A 143 -1.63 -6.16 13.39
N LEU A 144 -2.42 -5.96 12.33
CA LEU A 144 -3.56 -6.82 12.00
C LEU A 144 -3.18 -8.08 11.21
N PHE A 145 -1.90 -8.23 10.80
CA PHE A 145 -1.49 -9.28 9.86
C PHE A 145 -1.74 -10.71 10.34
N PRO A 146 -1.56 -11.09 11.61
CA PRO A 146 -1.94 -12.43 12.08
C PRO A 146 -3.44 -12.73 11.88
N PHE A 147 -4.30 -11.75 12.17
CA PHE A 147 -5.74 -11.85 11.91
C PHE A 147 -6.04 -11.87 10.40
N PHE A 148 -5.31 -11.07 9.61
CA PHE A 148 -5.42 -11.09 8.17
C PHE A 148 -5.09 -12.47 7.58
N CYS A 149 -4.08 -13.18 8.08
CA CYS A 149 -3.77 -14.56 7.66
C CYS A 149 -4.97 -15.49 7.88
N PHE A 150 -5.69 -15.33 9.01
CA PHE A 150 -6.92 -16.06 9.26
C PHE A 150 -8.02 -15.70 8.25
N LEU A 151 -8.20 -14.42 7.96
CA LEU A 151 -9.22 -13.96 7.00
C LEU A 151 -9.02 -14.56 5.61
N ILE A 152 -7.79 -14.59 5.11
CA ILE A 152 -7.47 -15.13 3.78
C ILE A 152 -7.18 -16.64 3.77
N GLY A 153 -7.29 -17.36 4.89
CA GLY A 153 -6.96 -18.78 5.01
C GLY A 153 -7.79 -19.73 4.12
N ASN A 154 -8.85 -19.24 3.50
CA ASN A 154 -9.68 -19.96 2.54
C ASN A 154 -10.04 -19.03 1.37
N ARG A 155 -9.89 -19.51 0.13
CA ARG A 155 -10.17 -18.73 -1.09
C ARG A 155 -11.59 -18.12 -1.09
N LYS A 156 -12.62 -18.89 -0.71
CA LYS A 156 -14.02 -18.39 -0.66
C LYS A 156 -14.17 -17.26 0.37
N ARG A 157 -13.60 -17.45 1.57
CA ARG A 157 -13.62 -16.43 2.62
C ARG A 157 -12.85 -15.18 2.20
N ALA A 158 -11.68 -15.32 1.56
CA ALA A 158 -10.89 -14.21 1.07
C ALA A 158 -11.66 -13.35 0.05
N TRP A 159 -12.43 -13.96 -0.85
CA TRP A 159 -13.30 -13.24 -1.76
C TRP A 159 -14.46 -12.53 -1.03
N GLY A 160 -15.08 -13.17 -0.05
CA GLY A 160 -16.10 -12.52 0.80
C GLY A 160 -15.55 -11.30 1.53
N VAL A 161 -14.32 -11.42 2.09
CA VAL A 161 -13.64 -10.30 2.75
C VAL A 161 -13.29 -9.19 1.75
N ALA A 162 -12.91 -9.53 0.51
CA ALA A 162 -12.65 -8.53 -0.52
C ALA A 162 -13.92 -7.74 -0.90
N VAL A 163 -15.06 -8.41 -1.03
CA VAL A 163 -16.35 -7.74 -1.26
C VAL A 163 -16.69 -6.84 -0.08
N ALA A 164 -16.56 -7.32 1.16
CA ALA A 164 -16.78 -6.51 2.35
C ALA A 164 -15.87 -5.27 2.37
N ALA A 165 -14.58 -5.42 2.04
CA ALA A 165 -13.63 -4.32 2.00
C ALA A 165 -13.98 -3.27 0.92
N LEU A 166 -14.50 -3.69 -0.23
CA LEU A 166 -15.02 -2.75 -1.25
C LEU A 166 -16.22 -1.96 -0.72
N VAL A 167 -17.15 -2.62 -0.01
CA VAL A 167 -18.30 -1.95 0.61
C VAL A 167 -17.80 -0.96 1.67
N PHE A 168 -16.86 -1.35 2.53
CA PHE A 168 -16.29 -0.46 3.54
C PHE A 168 -15.52 0.71 2.91
N ASN A 169 -14.76 0.49 1.83
CA ASN A 169 -14.12 1.59 1.09
C ASN A 169 -15.17 2.60 0.60
N TRP A 170 -16.28 2.12 0.02
CA TRP A 170 -17.37 2.97 -0.43
C TRP A 170 -18.04 3.72 0.73
N LEU A 171 -18.32 3.05 1.85
CA LEU A 171 -18.88 3.66 3.06
C LEU A 171 -17.94 4.73 3.64
N CYS A 172 -16.62 4.44 3.71
CA CYS A 172 -15.64 5.41 4.15
C CYS A 172 -15.66 6.66 3.28
N ALA A 173 -15.64 6.50 1.96
CA ALA A 173 -15.61 7.63 1.02
C ALA A 173 -16.89 8.47 1.07
N ASN A 174 -18.05 7.83 1.08
CA ASN A 174 -19.33 8.52 0.87
C ASN A 174 -20.06 8.88 2.16
N TYR A 175 -20.00 8.02 3.16
CA TYR A 175 -20.76 8.21 4.41
C TYR A 175 -19.89 8.77 5.54
N PHE A 176 -18.77 8.10 5.87
CA PHE A 176 -17.91 8.51 6.99
C PHE A 176 -16.92 9.63 6.63
N LYS A 177 -16.78 9.98 5.36
CA LYS A 177 -15.81 10.97 4.86
C LYS A 177 -14.36 10.61 5.26
N ALA A 178 -14.07 9.34 5.48
CA ALA A 178 -12.74 8.83 5.75
C ALA A 178 -12.05 8.47 4.43
N GLY A 179 -10.81 8.94 4.26
CA GLY A 179 -10.04 8.76 3.03
C GLY A 179 -8.81 7.86 3.21
N ARG A 180 -7.88 8.02 2.32
CA ARG A 180 -6.66 7.21 2.18
C ARG A 180 -5.72 7.20 3.40
N THR A 181 -5.96 8.00 4.43
CA THR A 181 -5.19 7.97 5.68
C THR A 181 -5.73 6.94 6.68
N ASN A 182 -6.80 6.22 6.33
CA ASN A 182 -7.47 5.25 7.19
C ASN A 182 -7.36 3.84 6.66
N ILE A 183 -6.96 2.91 7.53
CA ILE A 183 -6.76 1.49 7.17
C ILE A 183 -8.03 0.81 6.63
N VAL A 184 -9.22 1.22 7.09
CA VAL A 184 -10.49 0.62 6.63
C VAL A 184 -10.76 1.01 5.18
N TYR A 185 -10.47 2.27 4.81
CA TYR A 185 -10.53 2.71 3.42
C TYR A 185 -9.57 1.92 2.52
N ASP A 186 -8.36 1.65 3.01
CA ASP A 186 -7.28 1.03 2.24
C ASP A 186 -7.27 -0.51 2.29
N ALA A 187 -8.12 -1.12 3.14
CA ALA A 187 -8.14 -2.57 3.38
C ALA A 187 -8.23 -3.38 2.08
N ILE A 188 -8.96 -2.89 1.09
CA ILE A 188 -9.15 -3.58 -0.20
C ILE A 188 -7.82 -3.83 -0.93
N TYR A 189 -6.86 -2.89 -0.86
CA TYR A 189 -5.57 -3.06 -1.53
C TYR A 189 -4.72 -4.14 -0.85
N PHE A 190 -4.69 -4.20 0.48
CA PHE A 190 -4.01 -5.27 1.21
C PHE A 190 -4.65 -6.63 0.95
N ILE A 191 -5.99 -6.68 0.93
CA ILE A 191 -6.75 -7.91 0.68
C ILE A 191 -6.54 -8.38 -0.76
N ALA A 192 -6.51 -7.48 -1.74
CA ALA A 192 -6.17 -7.82 -3.12
C ALA A 192 -4.75 -8.41 -3.22
N GLY A 193 -3.77 -7.84 -2.50
CA GLY A 193 -2.44 -8.43 -2.39
C GLY A 193 -2.45 -9.85 -1.80
N GLY A 194 -3.26 -10.10 -0.78
CA GLY A 194 -3.49 -11.42 -0.19
C GLY A 194 -4.17 -12.40 -1.17
N LEU A 195 -5.17 -11.93 -1.94
CA LEU A 195 -5.80 -12.74 -2.98
C LEU A 195 -4.79 -13.13 -4.06
N ILE A 196 -4.00 -12.18 -4.57
CA ILE A 196 -2.94 -12.47 -5.55
C ILE A 196 -1.96 -13.51 -5.00
N PHE A 197 -1.61 -13.43 -3.70
CA PHE A 197 -0.77 -14.44 -3.06
C PHE A 197 -1.43 -15.84 -3.07
N LEU A 198 -2.74 -15.95 -2.81
CA LEU A 198 -3.45 -17.24 -2.82
C LEU A 198 -3.49 -17.88 -4.22
N TYR A 199 -3.48 -17.06 -5.26
CA TYR A 199 -3.51 -17.51 -6.67
C TYR A 199 -2.16 -17.30 -7.38
N ARG A 200 -1.07 -17.03 -6.64
CA ARG A 200 0.21 -16.60 -7.22
C ARG A 200 0.81 -17.54 -8.26
N LYS A 201 0.63 -18.86 -8.08
CA LYS A 201 1.16 -19.86 -9.01
C LYS A 201 0.39 -19.82 -10.33
N GLU A 202 -0.93 -19.86 -10.25
CA GLU A 202 -1.83 -19.79 -11.39
C GLU A 202 -1.66 -18.46 -12.14
N LEU A 203 -1.53 -17.36 -11.42
CA LEU A 203 -1.34 -16.02 -11.99
C LEU A 203 0.06 -15.87 -12.63
N ALA A 204 1.10 -16.39 -12.02
CA ALA A 204 2.45 -16.37 -12.58
C ALA A 204 2.53 -17.19 -13.88
N GLU A 205 1.95 -18.41 -13.89
CA GLU A 205 1.87 -19.25 -15.08
C GLU A 205 1.08 -18.55 -16.20
N PHE A 206 -0.08 -17.98 -15.87
CA PHE A 206 -0.87 -17.21 -16.82
C PHE A 206 -0.09 -16.02 -17.40
N ALA A 207 0.52 -15.20 -16.54
CA ALA A 207 1.24 -13.99 -16.95
C ALA A 207 2.49 -14.34 -17.79
N SER A 208 3.20 -15.42 -17.45
CA SER A 208 4.34 -15.90 -18.23
C SER A 208 3.90 -16.43 -19.60
N LYS A 209 2.87 -17.31 -19.64
CA LYS A 209 2.36 -17.90 -20.87
C LYS A 209 1.72 -16.88 -21.81
N TYR A 210 1.00 -15.92 -21.27
CA TYR A 210 0.22 -14.92 -22.02
C TYR A 210 0.72 -13.49 -21.76
N LYS A 211 2.02 -13.28 -21.82
CA LYS A 211 2.67 -12.00 -21.48
C LYS A 211 2.11 -10.81 -22.27
N ILE A 212 1.80 -11.00 -23.55
CA ILE A 212 1.20 -9.95 -24.40
C ILE A 212 -0.20 -9.57 -23.87
N ILE A 213 -1.01 -10.57 -23.50
CA ILE A 213 -2.37 -10.31 -22.96
C ILE A 213 -2.27 -9.61 -21.61
N ALA A 214 -1.38 -10.07 -20.72
CA ALA A 214 -1.17 -9.44 -19.43
C ALA A 214 -0.68 -7.98 -19.59
N GLY A 215 0.20 -7.71 -20.55
CA GLY A 215 0.63 -6.35 -20.91
C GLY A 215 -0.49 -5.49 -21.48
N ALA A 216 -1.34 -6.06 -22.34
CA ALA A 216 -2.51 -5.35 -22.87
C ALA A 216 -3.52 -5.00 -21.76
N VAL A 217 -3.77 -5.91 -20.82
CA VAL A 217 -4.62 -5.64 -19.65
C VAL A 217 -4.04 -4.52 -18.79
N LEU A 218 -2.73 -4.52 -18.54
CA LEU A 218 -2.06 -3.44 -17.82
C LEU A 218 -2.23 -2.09 -18.56
N LEU A 219 -2.04 -2.07 -19.87
CA LEU A 219 -2.22 -0.85 -20.66
C LEU A 219 -3.68 -0.36 -20.61
N ILE A 220 -4.65 -1.26 -20.80
CA ILE A 220 -6.08 -0.93 -20.74
C ILE A 220 -6.46 -0.37 -19.37
N THR A 221 -6.01 -1.00 -18.29
CA THR A 221 -6.31 -0.52 -16.93
C THR A 221 -5.64 0.82 -16.63
N THR A 222 -4.44 1.07 -17.18
CA THR A 222 -3.77 2.37 -17.10
C THR A 222 -4.55 3.46 -17.83
N VAL A 223 -4.98 3.19 -19.06
CA VAL A 223 -5.80 4.13 -19.85
C VAL A 223 -7.14 4.39 -19.16
N ALA A 224 -7.79 3.34 -18.66
CA ALA A 224 -9.06 3.46 -17.94
C ALA A 224 -8.92 4.31 -16.67
N TYR A 225 -7.80 4.20 -15.96
CA TYR A 225 -7.51 5.02 -14.79
C TYR A 225 -7.56 6.52 -15.13
N PHE A 226 -6.90 6.94 -16.22
CA PHE A 226 -6.91 8.34 -16.64
C PHE A 226 -8.24 8.78 -17.28
N ALA A 227 -8.86 7.92 -18.08
CA ALA A 227 -10.09 8.25 -18.78
C ALA A 227 -11.31 8.35 -17.86
N LEU A 228 -11.38 7.54 -16.79
CA LEU A 228 -12.50 7.48 -15.85
C LEU A 228 -12.28 8.27 -14.55
N GLY A 229 -11.25 9.12 -14.51
CA GLY A 229 -11.02 10.05 -13.41
C GLY A 229 -10.44 9.46 -12.13
N GLY A 230 -9.70 8.36 -12.20
CA GLY A 230 -8.89 7.87 -11.07
C GLY A 230 -9.67 7.38 -9.85
N SER A 231 -10.81 6.69 -10.06
CA SER A 231 -11.60 6.11 -8.98
C SER A 231 -10.87 4.99 -8.24
N THR A 232 -11.34 4.62 -7.04
CA THR A 232 -10.83 3.47 -6.28
C THR A 232 -10.80 2.20 -7.12
N LEU A 233 -11.84 1.93 -7.91
CA LEU A 233 -11.94 0.72 -8.73
C LEU A 233 -10.91 0.73 -9.86
N THR A 234 -10.77 1.84 -10.58
CA THR A 234 -9.77 1.94 -11.67
C THR A 234 -8.35 1.81 -11.13
N MET A 235 -8.07 2.41 -9.97
CA MET A 235 -6.77 2.26 -9.29
C MET A 235 -6.54 0.82 -8.82
N LEU A 236 -7.56 0.15 -8.27
CA LEU A 236 -7.47 -1.24 -7.86
C LEU A 236 -7.15 -2.16 -9.03
N PHE A 237 -7.87 -2.01 -10.17
CA PHE A 237 -7.61 -2.80 -11.37
C PHE A 237 -6.22 -2.56 -11.93
N PHE A 238 -5.75 -1.30 -11.97
CA PHE A 238 -4.39 -0.98 -12.36
C PHE A 238 -3.37 -1.68 -11.45
N CYS A 239 -3.50 -1.58 -10.12
CA CYS A 239 -2.58 -2.21 -9.17
C CYS A 239 -2.56 -3.74 -9.32
N VAL A 240 -3.74 -4.38 -9.50
CA VAL A 240 -3.85 -5.82 -9.71
C VAL A 240 -3.14 -6.22 -11.01
N ALA A 241 -3.42 -5.51 -12.12
CA ALA A 241 -2.80 -5.79 -13.41
C ALA A 241 -1.28 -5.61 -13.37
N ALA A 242 -0.78 -4.55 -12.73
CA ALA A 242 0.65 -4.29 -12.57
C ALA A 242 1.34 -5.38 -11.76
N LEU A 243 0.76 -5.77 -10.62
CA LEU A 243 1.34 -6.83 -9.78
C LEU A 243 1.31 -8.19 -10.49
N VAL A 244 0.20 -8.54 -11.14
CA VAL A 244 0.09 -9.81 -11.89
C VAL A 244 1.06 -9.86 -13.05
N TYR A 245 1.21 -8.77 -13.81
CA TYR A 245 2.18 -8.70 -14.91
C TYR A 245 3.60 -8.99 -14.43
N THR A 246 3.99 -8.45 -13.27
CA THR A 246 5.33 -8.65 -12.70
C THR A 246 5.56 -10.05 -12.13
N LEU A 247 4.51 -10.87 -11.91
CA LEU A 247 4.67 -12.26 -11.52
C LEU A 247 5.11 -13.17 -12.68
N GLY A 248 4.90 -12.74 -13.92
CA GLY A 248 5.27 -13.50 -15.12
C GLY A 248 6.73 -13.39 -15.54
N GLY A 249 7.56 -12.62 -14.81
CA GLY A 249 9.00 -12.45 -15.04
C GLY A 249 9.33 -11.27 -15.94
#